data_c4e59dd5c3ed8af940be204bf18f655d
#
_entry.id   c4e59dd5c3ed8af940be204bf18f655d
#
_cell.length_a   1.000
_cell.length_b   1.000
_cell.length_c   1.000
_cell.angle_alpha   90.00
_cell.angle_beta   90.00
_cell.angle_gamma   90.00
#
_symmetry.space_group_name_H-M   'P 1'
#
loop_
_entity.id
_entity.type
_entity.pdbx_description
1 polymer ?
#
loop_
_entity_poly.entity_id
_entity_poly.type
_entity_poly.pdbx_seq_one_letter_code
_entity_poly.pdbx_strand_id
1 'polypeptide(L)'
;YATFLAKVYRDSFASAMPEGFSVPEALINGTVGGQLISSLLAVSCVTVAFCTNLLMVQDKATGARNDLTMAPVKHSTLALSYFAASAVATLIINFTALTVCLIYLGATGWYLTAAHVLLLILDVTLLVLFGTALSSVINFPLSTNGQGSAVGTIISAGYGFICGAYIPITAFSDGLQRVISFLPATYGTSLLRKH
;
A
#
# COMPACT_ATOMS: atom_id res chain seq x y z
N TYR A 1 3.87 -6.20 -16.22
CA TYR A 1 2.81 -5.73 -15.31
C TYR A 1 2.55 -4.24 -15.54
N ALA A 2 3.55 -3.36 -15.40
CA ALA A 2 3.42 -1.92 -15.63
C ALA A 2 2.90 -1.58 -17.05
N THR A 3 3.40 -2.26 -18.07
CA THR A 3 2.97 -2.08 -19.47
C THR A 3 1.53 -2.51 -19.71
N PHE A 4 1.07 -3.56 -19.04
CA PHE A 4 -0.33 -4.01 -19.13
C PHE A 4 -1.29 -3.02 -18.48
N LEU A 5 -0.99 -2.58 -17.25
CA LEU A 5 -1.79 -1.58 -16.55
C LEU A 5 -1.80 -0.22 -17.28
N ALA A 6 -0.64 0.20 -17.79
CA ALA A 6 -0.56 1.41 -18.59
C ALA A 6 -1.48 1.33 -19.84
N LYS A 7 -1.56 0.16 -20.48
CA LYS A 7 -2.46 -0.07 -21.60
C LYS A 7 -3.92 -0.02 -21.17
N VAL A 8 -4.29 -0.70 -20.08
CA VAL A 8 -5.67 -0.68 -19.54
C VAL A 8 -6.11 0.73 -19.16
N TYR A 9 -5.25 1.50 -18.51
CA TYR A 9 -5.56 2.90 -18.18
C TYR A 9 -5.64 3.80 -19.42
N ARG A 10 -4.77 3.60 -20.42
CA ARG A 10 -4.85 4.31 -21.71
C ARG A 10 -6.15 4.02 -22.46
N ASP A 11 -6.54 2.76 -22.53
CA ASP A 11 -7.76 2.33 -23.19
C ASP A 11 -9.01 2.87 -22.46
N SER A 12 -8.98 2.90 -21.13
CA SER A 12 -10.04 3.50 -20.31
C SER A 12 -10.13 5.02 -20.48
N PHE A 13 -9.01 5.71 -20.61
CA PHE A 13 -8.97 7.14 -20.90
C PHE A 13 -9.46 7.44 -22.31
N ALA A 14 -9.04 6.66 -23.30
CA ALA A 14 -9.46 6.82 -24.68
C ALA A 14 -10.97 6.62 -24.85
N SER A 15 -11.56 5.67 -24.12
CA SER A 15 -13.01 5.40 -24.15
C SER A 15 -13.85 6.43 -23.38
N ALA A 16 -13.25 7.20 -22.47
CA ALA A 16 -13.93 8.23 -21.67
C ALA A 16 -13.89 9.61 -22.33
N MET A 17 -13.13 9.79 -23.43
CA MET A 17 -13.02 11.08 -24.10
C MET A 17 -14.10 11.28 -25.18
N PRO A 18 -14.71 12.49 -25.27
CA PRO A 18 -15.56 12.87 -26.40
C PRO A 18 -14.73 12.91 -27.69
N GLU A 19 -15.31 12.44 -28.81
CA GLU A 19 -14.69 12.51 -30.12
C GLU A 19 -14.34 13.96 -30.50
N GLY A 20 -13.03 14.23 -30.70
CA GLY A 20 -12.55 15.54 -31.18
C GLY A 20 -11.58 16.27 -30.26
N PHE A 21 -11.25 15.75 -29.09
CA PHE A 21 -10.28 16.38 -28.19
C PHE A 21 -8.90 15.71 -28.30
N SER A 22 -7.94 16.41 -28.92
CA SER A 22 -6.53 15.95 -28.96
C SER A 22 -5.81 16.39 -27.68
N VAL A 23 -5.69 15.49 -26.71
CA VAL A 23 -4.88 15.73 -25.51
C VAL A 23 -3.41 15.44 -25.82
N PRO A 24 -2.46 16.28 -25.41
CA PRO A 24 -1.03 16.01 -25.58
C PRO A 24 -0.64 14.64 -24.97
N GLU A 25 0.07 13.81 -25.72
CA GLU A 25 0.51 12.48 -25.26
C GLU A 25 1.31 12.52 -23.94
N ALA A 26 2.02 13.62 -23.70
CA ALA A 26 2.73 13.85 -22.45
C ALA A 26 1.80 13.90 -21.23
N LEU A 27 0.61 14.48 -21.37
CA LEU A 27 -0.38 14.59 -20.29
C LEU A 27 -1.00 13.23 -20.00
N ILE A 28 -1.31 12.44 -21.03
CA ILE A 28 -1.84 11.08 -20.90
C ILE A 28 -0.80 10.20 -20.21
N ASN A 29 0.46 10.26 -20.62
CA ASN A 29 1.53 9.48 -20.02
C ASN A 29 1.80 9.88 -18.56
N GLY A 30 1.73 11.17 -18.24
CA GLY A 30 1.86 11.67 -16.86
C GLY A 30 0.73 11.16 -15.96
N THR A 31 -0.52 11.25 -16.41
CA THR A 31 -1.68 10.79 -15.62
C THR A 31 -1.69 9.28 -15.43
N VAL A 32 -1.37 8.51 -16.47
CA VAL A 32 -1.23 7.04 -16.38
C VAL A 32 -0.08 6.67 -15.46
N GLY A 33 1.06 7.37 -15.55
CA GLY A 33 2.20 7.19 -14.65
C GLY A 33 1.83 7.45 -13.18
N GLY A 34 1.14 8.54 -12.89
CA GLY A 34 0.65 8.88 -11.55
C GLY A 34 -0.30 7.83 -10.98
N GLN A 35 -1.24 7.34 -11.79
CA GLN A 35 -2.16 6.26 -11.41
C GLN A 35 -1.44 4.94 -11.08
N LEU A 36 -0.42 4.60 -11.85
CA LEU A 36 0.40 3.41 -11.61
C LEU A 36 1.21 3.53 -10.33
N ILE A 37 1.85 4.68 -10.11
CA ILE A 37 2.68 4.95 -8.94
C ILE A 37 1.82 4.91 -7.68
N SER A 38 0.68 5.58 -7.67
CA SER A 38 -0.23 5.59 -6.51
C SER A 38 -0.73 4.20 -6.17
N SER A 39 -1.06 3.39 -7.17
CA SER A 39 -1.48 1.99 -6.98
C SER A 39 -0.36 1.12 -6.40
N LEU A 40 0.86 1.27 -6.92
CA LEU A 40 2.04 0.55 -6.42
C LEU A 40 2.37 0.94 -4.98
N LEU A 41 2.36 2.23 -4.66
CA LEU A 41 2.62 2.72 -3.31
C LEU A 41 1.57 2.21 -2.31
N ALA A 42 0.29 2.27 -2.67
CA ALA A 42 -0.78 1.79 -1.80
C ALA A 42 -0.64 0.30 -1.46
N VAL A 43 -0.36 -0.55 -2.46
CA VAL A 43 -0.15 -1.99 -2.25
C VAL A 43 1.14 -2.26 -1.48
N SER A 44 2.22 -1.51 -1.77
CA SER A 44 3.51 -1.69 -1.09
C SER A 44 3.42 -1.36 0.40
N CYS A 45 2.68 -0.31 0.80
CA CYS A 45 2.50 0.06 2.20
C CYS A 45 1.99 -1.11 3.06
N VAL A 46 0.99 -1.83 2.57
CA VAL A 46 0.41 -2.96 3.31
C VAL A 46 1.25 -4.22 3.18
N THR A 47 1.74 -4.53 1.98
CA THR A 47 2.57 -5.72 1.75
C THR A 47 3.86 -5.67 2.57
N VAL A 48 4.55 -4.52 2.59
CA VAL A 48 5.77 -4.33 3.37
C VAL A 48 5.47 -4.39 4.87
N ALA A 49 4.34 -3.82 5.33
CA ALA A 49 3.92 -3.91 6.73
C ALA A 49 3.70 -5.37 7.16
N PHE A 50 3.11 -6.20 6.30
CA PHE A 50 2.97 -7.63 6.56
C PHE A 50 4.31 -8.36 6.60
N CYS A 51 5.21 -8.07 5.66
CA CYS A 51 6.54 -8.67 5.61
C CYS A 51 7.39 -8.31 6.85
N THR A 52 7.40 -7.06 7.26
CA THR A 52 8.15 -6.61 8.44
C THR A 52 7.58 -7.19 9.73
N ASN A 53 6.27 -7.34 9.81
CA ASN A 53 5.60 -7.87 11.00
C ASN A 53 5.67 -9.40 11.11
N LEU A 54 6.09 -10.11 10.06
CA LEU A 54 6.41 -11.54 10.11
C LEU A 54 7.51 -11.85 11.14
N LEU A 55 8.38 -10.89 11.46
CA LEU A 55 9.40 -11.05 12.50
C LEU A 55 8.78 -11.48 13.83
N MET A 56 7.64 -10.91 14.22
CA MET A 56 6.92 -11.31 15.44
C MET A 56 6.48 -12.77 15.40
N VAL A 57 6.07 -13.29 14.23
CA VAL A 57 5.68 -14.69 14.06
C VAL A 57 6.91 -15.60 14.08
N GLN A 58 8.02 -15.16 13.48
CA GLN A 58 9.30 -15.90 13.50
C GLN A 58 9.84 -16.03 14.92
N ASP A 59 9.82 -14.97 15.72
CA ASP A 59 10.29 -14.99 17.11
C ASP A 59 9.43 -15.91 17.99
N LYS A 60 8.13 -16.05 17.69
CA LYS A 60 7.29 -17.06 18.32
C LYS A 60 7.67 -18.47 17.90
N ALA A 61 7.89 -18.69 16.60
CA ALA A 61 8.20 -20.01 16.05
C ALA A 61 9.57 -20.53 16.51
N THR A 62 10.56 -19.65 16.67
CA THR A 62 11.92 -19.98 17.13
C THR A 62 12.06 -20.05 18.63
N GLY A 63 11.08 -19.58 19.40
CA GLY A 63 11.14 -19.50 20.85
C GLY A 63 11.84 -18.26 21.41
N ALA A 64 12.43 -17.41 20.57
CA ALA A 64 13.10 -16.17 20.97
C ALA A 64 12.18 -15.23 21.79
N ARG A 65 10.87 -15.30 21.54
CA ARG A 65 9.88 -14.58 22.34
C ARG A 65 9.84 -15.06 23.81
N ASN A 66 10.10 -16.32 24.08
CA ASN A 66 10.10 -16.84 25.44
C ASN A 66 11.24 -16.22 26.26
N ASP A 67 12.41 -16.03 25.64
CA ASP A 67 13.57 -15.39 26.30
C ASP A 67 13.25 -13.92 26.61
N LEU A 68 12.53 -13.21 25.72
CA LEU A 68 12.09 -11.84 25.96
C LEU A 68 11.02 -11.75 27.06
N THR A 69 10.20 -12.79 27.25
CA THR A 69 9.19 -12.81 28.30
C THR A 69 9.76 -13.20 29.68
N MET A 70 10.94 -13.80 29.74
CA MET A 70 11.67 -14.04 30.98
C MET A 70 12.29 -12.77 31.58
N ALA A 71 12.48 -11.73 30.74
CA ALA A 71 12.90 -10.43 31.22
C ALA A 71 11.74 -9.75 31.97
N PRO A 72 12.01 -8.89 32.99
CA PRO A 72 10.96 -8.18 33.75
C PRO A 72 10.31 -7.05 32.92
N VAL A 73 9.81 -7.36 31.73
CA VAL A 73 9.20 -6.43 30.82
C VAL A 73 7.70 -6.72 30.69
N LYS A 74 6.87 -5.69 30.72
CA LYS A 74 5.41 -5.85 30.56
C LYS A 74 5.10 -6.34 29.14
N HIS A 75 4.16 -7.27 29.01
CA HIS A 75 3.73 -7.79 27.70
C HIS A 75 3.24 -6.68 26.73
N SER A 76 2.63 -5.62 27.24
CA SER A 76 2.21 -4.45 26.45
C SER A 76 3.41 -3.69 25.86
N THR A 77 4.50 -3.57 26.61
CA THR A 77 5.73 -2.92 26.12
C THR A 77 6.36 -3.73 25.00
N LEU A 78 6.36 -5.07 25.13
CA LEU A 78 6.86 -5.96 24.07
C LEU A 78 6.02 -5.87 22.80
N ALA A 79 4.70 -5.87 22.93
CA ALA A 79 3.81 -5.70 21.76
C ALA A 79 4.00 -4.35 21.08
N LEU A 80 4.15 -3.27 21.86
CA LEU A 80 4.39 -1.94 21.34
C LEU A 80 5.76 -1.83 20.64
N SER A 81 6.80 -2.51 21.15
CA SER A 81 8.11 -2.52 20.51
C SER A 81 8.10 -3.21 19.14
N TYR A 82 7.41 -4.33 18.99
CA TYR A 82 7.21 -4.99 17.67
C TYR A 82 6.45 -4.08 16.71
N PHE A 83 5.37 -3.46 17.19
CA PHE A 83 4.61 -2.52 16.38
C PHE A 83 5.46 -1.33 15.92
N ALA A 84 6.18 -0.70 16.85
CA ALA A 84 7.03 0.45 16.54
C ALA A 84 8.18 0.08 15.58
N ALA A 85 8.85 -1.04 15.81
CA ALA A 85 9.91 -1.53 14.94
C ALA A 85 9.39 -1.79 13.51
N SER A 86 8.25 -2.48 13.39
CA SER A 86 7.62 -2.75 12.10
C SER A 86 7.16 -1.47 11.42
N ALA A 87 6.59 -0.51 12.15
CA ALA A 87 6.15 0.77 11.60
C ALA A 87 7.34 1.59 11.07
N VAL A 88 8.43 1.68 11.85
CA VAL A 88 9.64 2.42 11.42
C VAL A 88 10.27 1.76 10.20
N ALA A 89 10.44 0.44 10.19
CA ALA A 89 11.00 -0.28 9.06
C ALA A 89 10.13 -0.09 7.79
N THR A 90 8.82 -0.20 7.93
CA THR A 90 7.87 0.00 6.84
C THR A 90 7.90 1.44 6.32
N LEU A 91 7.99 2.44 7.20
CA LEU A 91 8.12 3.85 6.82
C LEU A 91 9.39 4.08 6.00
N ILE A 92 10.54 3.59 6.46
CA ILE A 92 11.82 3.76 5.75
C ILE A 92 11.72 3.19 4.33
N ILE A 93 11.20 1.97 4.19
CA ILE A 93 11.07 1.30 2.89
C ILE A 93 10.11 2.08 1.97
N ASN A 94 8.94 2.49 2.48
CA ASN A 94 7.96 3.21 1.67
C ASN A 94 8.38 4.64 1.34
N PHE A 95 9.10 5.34 2.20
CA PHE A 95 9.68 6.64 1.85
C PHE A 95 10.79 6.51 0.80
N THR A 96 11.59 5.46 0.86
CA THR A 96 12.57 5.17 -0.21
C THR A 96 11.84 4.92 -1.53
N ALA A 97 10.77 4.10 -1.53
CA ALA A 97 9.96 3.87 -2.71
C ALA A 97 9.30 5.15 -3.23
N LEU A 98 8.75 5.99 -2.34
CA LEU A 98 8.17 7.29 -2.70
C LEU A 98 9.21 8.21 -3.35
N THR A 99 10.41 8.27 -2.80
CA THR A 99 11.51 9.08 -3.38
C THR A 99 11.85 8.63 -4.79
N VAL A 100 11.95 7.32 -5.04
CA VAL A 100 12.19 6.77 -6.38
C VAL A 100 11.04 7.12 -7.33
N CYS A 101 9.80 7.03 -6.86
CA CYS A 101 8.62 7.39 -7.63
C CYS A 101 8.59 8.88 -8.00
N LEU A 102 8.96 9.77 -7.06
CA LEU A 102 9.05 11.22 -7.32
C LEU A 102 10.16 11.56 -8.31
N ILE A 103 11.31 10.88 -8.26
CA ILE A 103 12.37 11.04 -9.26
C ILE A 103 11.88 10.62 -10.64
N TYR A 104 11.17 9.50 -10.73
CA TYR A 104 10.58 9.03 -12.00
C TYR A 104 9.56 10.03 -12.58
N LEU A 105 8.68 10.58 -11.74
CA LEU A 105 7.73 11.64 -12.13
C LEU A 105 8.47 12.90 -12.59
N GLY A 106 9.56 13.27 -11.93
CA GLY A 106 10.42 14.38 -12.31
C GLY A 106 11.02 14.21 -13.71
N ALA A 107 11.35 12.99 -14.10
CA ALA A 107 11.90 12.67 -15.42
C ALA A 107 10.83 12.61 -16.53
N THR A 108 9.57 12.29 -16.19
CA THR A 108 8.48 12.11 -17.17
C THR A 108 7.67 13.40 -17.40
N GLY A 109 7.70 14.32 -16.44
CA GLY A 109 6.97 15.61 -16.51
C GLY A 109 6.47 15.99 -15.11
N TRP A 110 7.17 16.94 -14.48
CA TRP A 110 6.81 17.42 -13.14
C TRP A 110 5.56 18.29 -13.20
N TYR A 111 4.47 17.84 -12.62
CA TYR A 111 3.22 18.62 -12.48
C TYR A 111 2.78 18.75 -11.00
N LEU A 112 3.54 18.16 -10.05
CA LEU A 112 3.19 18.21 -8.63
C LEU A 112 3.63 19.54 -7.99
N THR A 113 2.70 20.15 -7.26
CA THR A 113 3.02 21.29 -6.38
C THR A 113 3.59 20.78 -5.06
N ALA A 114 4.41 21.60 -4.36
CA ALA A 114 4.97 21.22 -3.07
C ALA A 114 3.91 20.77 -2.04
N ALA A 115 2.72 21.35 -2.10
CA ALA A 115 1.58 20.95 -1.26
C ALA A 115 1.13 19.52 -1.55
N HIS A 116 1.09 19.08 -2.82
CA HIS A 116 0.73 17.71 -3.20
C HIS A 116 1.76 16.70 -2.70
N VAL A 117 3.06 17.03 -2.74
CA VAL A 117 4.11 16.17 -2.21
C VAL A 117 3.96 15.99 -0.69
N LEU A 118 3.63 17.06 0.03
CA LEU A 118 3.41 17.00 1.49
C LEU A 118 2.20 16.15 1.83
N LEU A 119 1.11 16.26 1.06
CA LEU A 119 -0.08 15.42 1.22
C LEU A 119 0.22 13.95 0.92
N LEU A 120 1.01 13.66 -0.12
CA LEU A 120 1.47 12.29 -0.43
C LEU A 120 2.27 11.67 0.72
N ILE A 121 3.17 12.44 1.33
CA ILE A 121 3.92 11.99 2.51
C ILE A 121 2.98 11.65 3.66
N LEU A 122 1.98 12.48 3.90
CA LEU A 122 0.99 12.26 4.96
C LEU A 122 0.14 11.02 4.66
N ASP A 123 -0.33 10.86 3.43
CA ASP A 123 -1.14 9.72 3.01
C ASP A 123 -0.36 8.40 3.12
N VAL A 124 0.90 8.37 2.67
CA VAL A 124 1.78 7.20 2.83
C VAL A 124 2.00 6.87 4.31
N THR A 125 2.21 7.89 5.16
CA THR A 125 2.39 7.69 6.60
C THR A 125 1.13 7.07 7.23
N LEU A 126 -0.05 7.59 6.91
CA LEU A 126 -1.33 7.05 7.41
C LEU A 126 -1.57 5.63 6.93
N LEU A 127 -1.30 5.34 5.65
CA LEU A 127 -1.43 3.99 5.08
C LEU A 127 -0.45 3.00 5.73
N VAL A 128 0.77 3.41 6.00
CA VAL A 128 1.76 2.57 6.71
C VAL A 128 1.30 2.26 8.12
N LEU A 129 0.82 3.25 8.87
CA LEU A 129 0.30 3.04 10.22
C LEU A 129 -0.91 2.10 10.21
N PHE A 130 -1.83 2.31 9.29
CA PHE A 130 -2.98 1.42 9.10
C PHE A 130 -2.55 -0.01 8.73
N GLY A 131 -1.65 -0.16 7.74
CA GLY A 131 -1.12 -1.45 7.30
C GLY A 131 -0.39 -2.19 8.42
N THR A 132 0.40 -1.47 9.23
CA THR A 132 1.12 -2.04 10.37
C THR A 132 0.16 -2.47 11.48
N ALA A 133 -0.86 -1.67 11.78
CA ALA A 133 -1.89 -2.03 12.76
C ALA A 133 -2.67 -3.27 12.32
N LEU A 134 -3.13 -3.30 11.07
CA LEU A 134 -3.83 -4.43 10.49
C LEU A 134 -2.97 -5.71 10.51
N SER A 135 -1.72 -5.59 10.08
CA SER A 135 -0.73 -6.67 10.08
C SER A 135 -0.48 -7.20 11.50
N SER A 136 -0.36 -6.32 12.49
CA SER A 136 -0.14 -6.72 13.89
C SER A 136 -1.31 -7.51 14.45
N VAL A 137 -2.54 -7.09 14.17
CA VAL A 137 -3.75 -7.79 14.62
C VAL A 137 -3.85 -9.18 13.99
N ILE A 138 -3.58 -9.29 12.68
CA ILE A 138 -3.70 -10.56 11.96
C ILE A 138 -2.57 -11.52 12.30
N ASN A 139 -1.33 -11.05 12.47
CA ASN A 139 -0.19 -11.88 12.83
C ASN A 139 -0.17 -12.27 14.31
N PHE A 140 -0.95 -11.60 15.16
CA PHE A 140 -1.00 -11.91 16.58
C PHE A 140 -1.37 -13.37 16.91
N PRO A 141 -2.40 -14.00 16.33
CA PRO A 141 -2.75 -15.39 16.58
C PRO A 141 -1.81 -16.41 15.90
N LEU A 142 -1.00 -15.98 14.93
CA LEU A 142 -0.16 -16.89 14.15
C LEU A 142 1.07 -17.35 14.96
N SER A 143 1.39 -18.64 14.84
CA SER A 143 2.47 -19.26 15.63
C SER A 143 3.54 -19.94 14.76
N THR A 144 3.30 -20.09 13.45
CA THR A 144 4.24 -20.75 12.54
C THR A 144 4.57 -19.87 11.35
N ASN A 145 5.80 -19.96 10.84
CA ASN A 145 6.26 -19.21 9.67
C ASN A 145 5.40 -19.51 8.43
N GLY A 146 4.96 -20.77 8.27
CA GLY A 146 4.11 -21.16 7.15
C GLY A 146 2.75 -20.45 7.18
N GLN A 147 2.12 -20.35 8.36
CA GLN A 147 0.86 -19.60 8.53
C GLN A 147 1.07 -18.11 8.21
N GLY A 148 2.13 -17.51 8.72
CA GLY A 148 2.45 -16.10 8.47
C GLY A 148 2.64 -15.81 6.98
N SER A 149 3.43 -16.63 6.28
CA SER A 149 3.67 -16.46 4.84
C SER A 149 2.41 -16.67 4.01
N ALA A 150 1.60 -17.69 4.32
CA ALA A 150 0.35 -17.96 3.61
C ALA A 150 -0.65 -16.81 3.77
N VAL A 151 -0.87 -16.34 5.00
CA VAL A 151 -1.76 -15.21 5.30
C VAL A 151 -1.26 -13.93 4.66
N GLY A 152 0.06 -13.66 4.75
CA GLY A 152 0.67 -12.50 4.11
C GLY A 152 0.46 -12.47 2.60
N THR A 153 0.60 -13.61 1.91
CA THR A 153 0.37 -13.73 0.47
C THR A 153 -1.09 -13.48 0.10
N ILE A 154 -2.04 -14.08 0.84
CA ILE A 154 -3.47 -13.91 0.61
C ILE A 154 -3.88 -12.44 0.78
N ILE A 155 -3.40 -11.81 1.86
CA ILE A 155 -3.74 -10.41 2.15
C ILE A 155 -3.11 -9.48 1.14
N SER A 156 -1.84 -9.67 0.78
CA SER A 156 -1.16 -8.83 -0.22
C SER A 156 -1.85 -8.89 -1.58
N ALA A 157 -2.24 -10.09 -2.03
CA ALA A 157 -2.99 -10.24 -3.26
C ALA A 157 -4.40 -9.65 -3.13
N GLY A 158 -5.14 -10.02 -2.08
CA GLY A 158 -6.50 -9.55 -1.83
C GLY A 158 -6.59 -8.04 -1.66
N TYR A 159 -5.63 -7.44 -0.96
CA TYR A 159 -5.57 -5.99 -0.76
C TYR A 159 -5.44 -5.23 -2.09
N GLY A 160 -4.60 -5.71 -3.02
CA GLY A 160 -4.43 -5.09 -4.32
C GLY A 160 -5.72 -5.09 -5.17
N PHE A 161 -6.56 -6.12 -5.03
CA PHE A 161 -7.88 -6.16 -5.67
C PHE A 161 -8.89 -5.26 -4.95
N ILE A 162 -8.99 -5.37 -3.63
CA ILE A 162 -9.98 -4.65 -2.81
C ILE A 162 -9.77 -3.13 -2.88
N CYS A 163 -8.51 -2.67 -2.86
CA CYS A 163 -8.21 -1.23 -2.95
C CYS A 163 -8.30 -0.66 -4.36
N GLY A 164 -8.68 -1.46 -5.35
CA GLY A 164 -8.78 -1.01 -6.73
C GLY A 164 -7.42 -0.69 -7.37
N ALA A 165 -6.33 -1.22 -6.82
CA ALA A 165 -4.99 -0.99 -7.36
C ALA A 165 -4.79 -1.75 -8.68
N TYR A 166 -5.35 -2.95 -8.80
CA TYR A 166 -5.23 -3.80 -9.99
C TYR A 166 -6.39 -3.63 -10.96
N ILE A 167 -7.59 -3.40 -10.45
CA ILE A 167 -8.81 -3.23 -11.25
C ILE A 167 -9.55 -2.00 -10.73
N PRO A 168 -10.04 -1.10 -11.61
CA PRO A 168 -10.83 0.04 -11.18
C PRO A 168 -12.06 -0.41 -10.35
N ILE A 169 -12.34 0.29 -9.26
CA ILE A 169 -13.45 -0.04 -8.36
C ILE A 169 -14.80 -0.04 -9.09
N THR A 170 -14.91 0.77 -10.13
CA THR A 170 -16.09 0.86 -11.00
C THR A 170 -16.40 -0.43 -11.78
N ALA A 171 -15.43 -1.35 -11.90
CA ALA A 171 -15.63 -2.64 -12.57
C ALA A 171 -16.28 -3.70 -11.67
N PHE A 172 -16.44 -3.42 -10.36
CA PHE A 172 -17.09 -4.32 -9.42
C PHE A 172 -18.61 -4.07 -9.34
N SER A 173 -19.36 -5.08 -8.90
CA SER A 173 -20.80 -4.95 -8.67
C SER A 173 -21.10 -3.95 -7.53
N ASP A 174 -22.26 -3.28 -7.61
CA ASP A 174 -22.67 -2.22 -6.65
C ASP A 174 -22.62 -2.65 -5.19
N GLY A 175 -22.95 -3.92 -4.90
CA GLY A 175 -22.89 -4.49 -3.56
C GLY A 175 -21.45 -4.57 -3.03
N LEU A 176 -20.52 -4.99 -3.88
CA LEU A 176 -19.11 -5.08 -3.54
C LEU A 176 -18.47 -3.70 -3.40
N GLN A 177 -18.85 -2.74 -4.26
CA GLN A 177 -18.41 -1.36 -4.16
C GLN A 177 -18.76 -0.73 -2.81
N ARG A 178 -19.96 -0.98 -2.28
CA ARG A 178 -20.38 -0.50 -0.95
C ARG A 178 -19.54 -1.07 0.17
N VAL A 179 -19.23 -2.37 0.13
CA VAL A 179 -18.39 -3.02 1.14
C VAL A 179 -16.95 -2.49 1.07
N ILE A 180 -16.40 -2.36 -0.12
CA ILE A 180 -15.04 -1.86 -0.35
C ILE A 180 -14.93 -0.39 0.07
N SER A 181 -15.96 0.42 -0.16
CA SER A 181 -16.00 1.83 0.26
C SER A 181 -16.00 2.02 1.77
N PHE A 182 -16.32 0.99 2.54
CA PHE A 182 -16.24 1.04 4.02
C PHE A 182 -14.82 0.85 4.55
N LEU A 183 -13.91 0.34 3.73
CA LEU A 183 -12.52 0.07 4.12
C LEU A 183 -11.68 1.35 4.04
N PRO A 184 -10.96 1.72 5.13
CA PRO A 184 -10.07 2.90 5.14
C PRO A 184 -9.00 2.82 4.04
N ALA A 185 -8.61 1.62 3.68
CA ALA A 185 -7.66 1.31 2.63
C ALA A 185 -8.04 1.89 1.25
N THR A 186 -9.33 1.87 0.92
CA THR A 186 -9.86 2.40 -0.35
C THR A 186 -9.77 3.92 -0.40
N TYR A 187 -9.97 4.58 0.75
CA TYR A 187 -9.77 6.03 0.84
C TYR A 187 -8.30 6.41 0.67
N GLY A 188 -7.37 5.64 1.26
CA GLY A 188 -5.94 5.87 1.08
C GLY A 188 -5.50 5.78 -0.39
N THR A 189 -5.97 4.77 -1.13
CA THR A 189 -5.68 4.67 -2.58
C THR A 189 -6.34 5.78 -3.38
N SER A 190 -7.54 6.21 -3.02
CA SER A 190 -8.24 7.30 -3.71
C SER A 190 -7.57 8.66 -3.45
N LEU A 191 -7.06 8.88 -2.24
CA LEU A 191 -6.29 10.08 -1.89
C LEU A 191 -4.98 10.14 -2.65
N LEU A 192 -4.21 9.05 -2.67
CA LEU A 192 -2.98 8.94 -3.46
C LEU A 192 -3.20 9.18 -4.97
N ARG A 193 -4.38 8.86 -5.50
CA ARG A 193 -4.74 9.12 -6.90
C ARG A 193 -5.20 10.55 -7.17
N LYS A 194 -5.63 11.27 -6.14
CA LYS A 194 -6.16 12.63 -6.25
C LYS A 194 -5.05 13.68 -6.25
N HIS A 195 -3.90 13.34 -5.72
CA HIS A 195 -2.71 14.20 -5.65
C HIS A 195 -1.74 13.90 -6.75
#